data_f97749f22897e53687ab6a671c7b02fd
#
_entry.id   f97749f22897e53687ab6a671c7b02fd
#
_cell.length_a   1.000
_cell.length_b   1.000
_cell.length_c   1.000
_cell.angle_alpha   90.00
_cell.angle_beta   90.00
_cell.angle_gamma   90.00
#
_symmetry.space_group_name_H-M   'P 1'
#
loop_
_entity.id
_entity.type
_entity.pdbx_description
1 polymer ?
#
loop_
_entity_poly.entity_id
_entity_poly.type
_entity_poly.pdbx_seq_one_letter_code
_entity_poly.pdbx_strand_id
1 'polypeptide(L)'
;MRLLEPIKVGKIELKNRVMFPPMTTGYEGRDGTIVEQSFNFYKRLAEGGVSYIVLGDVAPVNTISPTPKLFHDGQIEAFRKLADAVHEFDCKLGIQIFH
;
A
#
# COMPACT_ATOMS: atom_id res chain seq x y z
N MET A 1 -19.99 -5.57 -17.17
CA MET A 1 -18.55 -5.87 -17.23
C MET A 1 -18.08 -6.41 -15.87
N ARG A 2 -17.51 -7.60 -15.85
CA ARG A 2 -17.12 -8.25 -14.59
C ARG A 2 -16.01 -7.54 -13.86
N LEU A 3 -15.16 -6.82 -14.57
CA LEU A 3 -14.02 -6.12 -13.97
C LEU A 3 -14.44 -5.16 -12.85
N LEU A 4 -15.57 -4.51 -13.01
CA LEU A 4 -16.06 -3.53 -12.05
C LEU A 4 -17.07 -4.11 -11.04
N GLU A 5 -17.32 -5.42 -11.11
CA GLU A 5 -18.23 -6.08 -10.17
C GLU A 5 -17.48 -6.46 -8.89
N PRO A 6 -18.15 -6.44 -7.74
CA PRO A 6 -17.54 -6.88 -6.50
C PRO A 6 -17.06 -8.33 -6.57
N ILE A 7 -16.06 -8.64 -5.77
CA ILE A 7 -15.58 -10.01 -5.61
C ILE A 7 -15.24 -10.25 -4.15
N LYS A 8 -15.59 -11.44 -3.68
CA LYS A 8 -15.27 -11.85 -2.31
C LYS A 8 -13.99 -12.67 -2.33
N VAL A 9 -13.02 -12.24 -1.52
CA VAL A 9 -11.74 -12.94 -1.37
C VAL A 9 -11.62 -13.33 0.10
N GLY A 10 -11.82 -14.62 0.39
CA GLY A 10 -11.90 -15.07 1.77
C GLY A 10 -13.07 -14.39 2.48
N LYS A 11 -12.79 -13.67 3.55
CA LYS A 11 -13.79 -12.94 4.32
C LYS A 11 -13.93 -11.49 3.93
N ILE A 12 -13.15 -11.05 2.95
CA ILE A 12 -13.12 -9.65 2.53
C ILE A 12 -13.84 -9.50 1.20
N GLU A 13 -14.68 -8.48 1.09
CA GLU A 13 -15.30 -8.14 -0.18
C GLU A 13 -14.60 -6.93 -0.78
N LEU A 14 -14.15 -7.08 -2.04
CA LEU A 14 -13.55 -6.00 -2.81
C LEU A 14 -14.61 -5.39 -3.72
N LYS A 15 -14.63 -4.07 -3.83
CA LYS A 15 -15.65 -3.37 -4.62
C LYS A 15 -15.56 -3.63 -6.12
N ASN A 16 -14.40 -4.05 -6.59
CA ASN A 16 -14.19 -4.42 -7.98
C ASN A 16 -12.99 -5.36 -8.08
N ARG A 17 -12.60 -5.72 -9.29
CA ARG A 17 -11.54 -6.72 -9.54
C ARG A 17 -10.24 -6.11 -10.01
N VAL A 18 -10.05 -4.81 -9.75
CA VAL A 18 -8.82 -4.10 -10.13
C VAL A 18 -7.95 -3.94 -8.90
N MET A 19 -6.72 -4.42 -8.97
CA MET A 19 -5.76 -4.23 -7.89
C MET A 19 -4.45 -3.65 -8.42
N PHE A 20 -3.75 -2.93 -7.55
CA PHE A 20 -2.41 -2.45 -7.84
C PHE A 20 -1.42 -3.46 -7.24
N PRO A 21 -0.61 -4.13 -8.07
CA PRO A 21 0.31 -5.15 -7.57
C PRO A 21 1.49 -4.54 -6.83
N PRO A 22 2.24 -5.34 -6.03
CA PRO A 22 3.42 -4.83 -5.34
C PRO A 22 4.49 -4.39 -6.34
N MET A 23 4.94 -3.14 -6.20
CA MET A 23 5.96 -2.55 -7.06
C MET A 23 6.78 -1.57 -6.25
N THR A 24 8.07 -1.50 -6.52
CA THR A 24 8.96 -0.54 -5.88
C THR A 24 8.86 0.80 -6.61
N THR A 25 8.51 1.85 -5.89
CA THR A 25 8.44 3.20 -6.46
C THR A 25 9.79 3.92 -6.42
N GLY A 26 10.63 3.55 -5.47
CA GLY A 26 11.91 4.21 -5.29
C GLY A 26 11.83 5.58 -4.61
N TYR A 27 10.66 5.95 -4.08
CA TYR A 27 10.48 7.26 -3.46
C TYR A 27 11.04 7.32 -2.03
N GLU A 28 11.09 6.19 -1.33
CA GLU A 28 11.53 6.16 0.06
C GLU A 28 13.03 6.33 0.18
N GLY A 29 13.46 7.01 1.25
CA GLY A 29 14.86 7.16 1.57
C GLY A 29 15.40 5.94 2.31
N ARG A 30 16.60 6.08 2.85
CA ARG A 30 17.26 4.97 3.56
C ARG A 30 16.52 4.51 4.81
N ASP A 31 15.80 5.41 5.46
CA ASP A 31 15.04 5.07 6.67
C ASP A 31 13.75 4.32 6.33
N GLY A 32 13.34 4.30 5.07
CA GLY A 32 12.14 3.60 4.63
C GLY A 32 10.84 4.20 5.11
N THR A 33 10.85 5.42 5.60
CA THR A 33 9.63 6.12 6.02
C THR A 33 8.78 6.43 4.80
N ILE A 34 7.47 6.25 4.93
CA ILE A 34 6.54 6.64 3.87
C ILE A 34 6.59 8.16 3.73
N VAL A 35 7.18 8.61 2.62
CA VAL A 35 7.30 10.05 2.35
C VAL A 35 6.02 10.57 1.69
N GLU A 36 5.89 11.90 1.66
CA GLU A 36 4.71 12.53 1.09
C GLU A 36 4.45 12.10 -0.36
N GLN A 37 5.50 11.94 -1.14
CA GLN A 37 5.38 11.52 -2.53
C GLN A 37 4.77 10.13 -2.65
N SER A 38 5.20 9.18 -1.81
CA SER A 38 4.61 7.84 -1.78
C SER A 38 3.18 7.88 -1.28
N PHE A 39 2.93 8.63 -0.21
CA PHE A 39 1.59 8.76 0.35
C PHE A 39 0.61 9.25 -0.73
N ASN A 40 0.98 10.30 -1.44
CA ASN A 40 0.12 10.87 -2.48
C ASN A 40 -0.05 9.91 -3.66
N PHE A 41 0.98 9.16 -4.00
CA PHE A 41 0.92 8.18 -5.08
C PHE A 41 -0.13 7.11 -4.80
N TYR A 42 -0.08 6.51 -3.62
CA TYR A 42 -1.03 5.45 -3.26
C TYR A 42 -2.43 5.98 -3.01
N LYS A 43 -2.54 7.15 -2.40
CA LYS A 43 -3.84 7.80 -2.21
C LYS A 43 -4.52 8.06 -3.54
N ARG A 44 -3.76 8.51 -4.53
CA ARG A 44 -4.28 8.79 -5.86
C ARG A 44 -4.77 7.53 -6.57
N LEU A 45 -4.07 6.42 -6.39
CA LEU A 45 -4.51 5.12 -6.92
C LEU A 45 -5.85 4.71 -6.30
N ALA A 46 -5.98 4.85 -4.99
CA ALA A 46 -7.22 4.51 -4.28
C ALA A 46 -8.36 5.42 -4.74
N GLU A 47 -8.11 6.71 -4.85
CA GLU A 47 -9.08 7.69 -5.33
C GLU A 47 -9.52 7.39 -6.75
N GLY A 48 -8.62 6.86 -7.58
CA GLY A 48 -8.91 6.48 -8.96
C GLY A 48 -9.77 5.25 -9.12
N GLY A 49 -10.01 4.50 -8.04
CA GLY A 49 -10.98 3.42 -8.07
C GLY A 49 -10.48 2.00 -7.89
N VAL A 50 -9.17 1.76 -7.71
CA VAL A 50 -8.71 0.39 -7.47
C VAL A 50 -9.25 -0.10 -6.14
N SER A 51 -9.53 -1.40 -6.05
CA SER A 51 -10.13 -1.97 -4.84
C SER A 51 -9.12 -2.47 -3.83
N TYR A 52 -7.88 -2.70 -4.27
CA TYR A 52 -6.86 -3.29 -3.43
C TYR A 52 -5.49 -2.85 -3.90
N ILE A 53 -4.68 -2.36 -2.98
CA ILE A 53 -3.29 -1.99 -3.23
C ILE A 53 -2.40 -2.88 -2.38
N VAL A 54 -1.42 -3.51 -3.00
CA VAL A 54 -0.37 -4.22 -2.26
C VAL A 54 0.88 -3.37 -2.28
N LEU A 55 1.25 -2.87 -1.10
CA LEU A 55 2.45 -2.07 -0.95
C LEU A 55 3.66 -2.99 -1.03
N GLY A 56 4.50 -2.84 -1.98
CA GLY A 56 5.69 -3.65 -2.16
C GLY A 56 6.88 -2.77 -2.42
N ASP A 57 8.01 -3.22 -2.10
CA ASP A 57 8.30 -4.32 -1.18
C ASP A 57 8.69 -3.71 0.16
N VAL A 58 8.09 -4.19 1.25
CA VAL A 58 8.32 -3.63 2.59
C VAL A 58 9.37 -4.46 3.30
N ALA A 59 10.49 -3.83 3.64
CA ALA A 59 11.59 -4.53 4.31
C ALA A 59 11.39 -4.51 5.82
N PRO A 60 11.44 -5.68 6.47
CA PRO A 60 11.32 -5.75 7.93
C PRO A 60 12.65 -5.50 8.65
N VAL A 61 13.70 -5.23 7.89
CA VAL A 61 15.03 -4.92 8.43
C VAL A 61 15.56 -3.67 7.73
N ASN A 62 16.52 -3.02 8.36
CA ASN A 62 17.12 -1.82 7.78
C ASN A 62 18.09 -2.21 6.65
N THR A 63 17.71 -1.93 5.43
CA THR A 63 18.51 -2.19 4.23
C THR A 63 18.84 -0.88 3.53
N ILE A 64 19.69 -0.96 2.51
CA ILE A 64 20.03 0.22 1.71
C ILE A 64 19.06 0.44 0.54
N SER A 65 18.13 -0.49 0.32
CA SER A 65 17.16 -0.37 -0.78
C SER A 65 16.21 0.78 -0.55
N PRO A 66 15.81 1.52 -1.60
CA PRO A 66 14.88 2.64 -1.48
C PRO A 66 13.43 2.13 -1.44
N THR A 67 13.11 1.35 -0.43
CA THR A 67 11.80 0.73 -0.25
C THR A 67 11.21 1.12 1.10
N PRO A 68 9.88 1.06 1.26
CA PRO A 68 9.29 1.23 2.58
C PRO A 68 9.87 0.21 3.55
N LYS A 69 10.02 0.60 4.80
CA LYS A 69 10.58 -0.28 5.83
C LYS A 69 9.73 -0.24 7.08
N LEU A 70 9.62 -1.39 7.73
CA LEU A 70 8.95 -1.52 9.02
C LEU A 70 9.88 -2.31 9.94
N PHE A 71 10.91 -1.65 10.44
CA PHE A 71 11.88 -2.29 11.33
C PHE A 71 11.91 -1.70 12.75
N HIS A 72 11.11 -0.67 13.01
CA HIS A 72 10.95 -0.14 14.37
C HIS A 72 9.57 0.54 14.51
N ASP A 73 9.14 0.69 15.76
CA ASP A 73 7.79 1.19 16.07
C ASP A 73 7.54 2.62 15.59
N GLY A 74 8.56 3.43 15.46
CA GLY A 74 8.41 4.81 14.99
C GLY A 74 7.87 4.91 13.57
N GLN A 75 7.90 3.82 12.81
CA GLN A 75 7.41 3.80 11.43
C GLN A 75 5.94 3.42 11.32
N ILE A 76 5.34 2.94 12.40
CA ILE A 76 3.93 2.48 12.39
C ILE A 76 2.97 3.59 12.00
N GLU A 77 3.17 4.79 12.53
CA GLU A 77 2.25 5.90 12.30
C GLU A 77 2.14 6.28 10.83
N ALA A 78 3.23 6.27 10.10
CA ALA A 78 3.22 6.59 8.67
C ALA A 78 2.40 5.56 7.88
N PHE A 79 2.55 4.28 8.20
CA PHE A 79 1.77 3.22 7.57
C PHE A 79 0.29 3.32 7.94
N ARG A 80 -0.01 3.68 9.18
CA ARG A 80 -1.37 3.86 9.64
C ARG A 80 -2.07 5.00 8.89
N LYS A 81 -1.39 6.14 8.73
CA LYS A 81 -1.92 7.26 7.98
C LYS A 81 -2.20 6.89 6.53
N LEU A 82 -1.31 6.11 5.93
CA LEU A 82 -1.50 5.64 4.56
C LEU A 82 -2.72 4.71 4.47
N ALA A 83 -2.83 3.77 5.40
CA ALA A 83 -3.97 2.85 5.43
C ALA A 83 -5.28 3.60 5.58
N ASP A 84 -5.35 4.57 6.49
CA ASP A 84 -6.56 5.35 6.71
C ASP A 84 -6.96 6.13 5.45
N ALA A 85 -5.99 6.74 4.78
CA ALA A 85 -6.25 7.51 3.57
C ALA A 85 -6.78 6.61 2.44
N VAL A 86 -6.19 5.43 2.30
CA VAL A 86 -6.59 4.47 1.27
C VAL A 86 -7.99 3.91 1.57
N HIS A 87 -8.26 3.61 2.84
CA HIS A 87 -9.55 3.06 3.26
C HIS A 87 -10.72 4.03 3.02
N GLU A 88 -10.47 5.33 2.99
CA GLU A 88 -11.52 6.33 2.71
C GLU A 88 -12.16 6.13 1.34
N PHE A 89 -11.47 5.51 0.41
CA PHE A 89 -11.96 5.27 -0.94
C PHE A 89 -12.43 3.82 -1.14
N ASP A 90 -12.72 3.12 -0.05
CA ASP A 90 -13.10 1.70 -0.10
C ASP A 90 -12.06 0.86 -0.84
N CYS A 91 -10.80 1.12 -0.53
CA CYS A 91 -9.67 0.39 -1.09
C CYS A 91 -8.95 -0.31 0.06
N LYS A 92 -8.67 -1.59 -0.11
CA LYS A 92 -7.93 -2.36 0.91
C LYS A 92 -6.44 -2.20 0.69
N LEU A 93 -5.68 -2.31 1.76
CA LEU A 93 -4.22 -2.18 1.69
C LEU A 93 -3.57 -3.43 2.25
N GLY A 94 -2.69 -4.04 1.46
CA GLY A 94 -1.87 -5.14 1.90
C GLY A 94 -0.40 -4.75 1.84
N ILE A 95 0.43 -5.54 2.48
CA ILE A 95 1.87 -5.32 2.52
C ILE A 95 2.57 -6.59 2.05
N GLN A 96 3.47 -6.46 1.09
CA GLN A 96 4.34 -7.57 0.69
C GLN A 96 5.65 -7.43 1.46
N ILE A 97 5.91 -8.39 2.33
CA ILE A 97 7.14 -8.40 3.14
C ILE A 97 8.26 -8.99 2.30
N PHE A 98 9.37 -8.27 2.24
CA PHE A 98 10.54 -8.66 1.46
C PHE A 98 11.77 -8.72 2.37
N HIS A 99 12.54 -9.83 2.25
CA HIS A 99 13.76 -9.98 3.04
C HIS A 99 14.89 -10.51 2.16
#